data_9ce82d43fb0de7e1e5801f4ba122c2e1
#
_entry.id   9ce82d43fb0de7e1e5801f4ba122c2e1
#
_cell.length_a   1.000
_cell.length_b   1.000
_cell.length_c   1.000
_cell.angle_alpha   90.00
_cell.angle_beta   90.00
_cell.angle_gamma   90.00
#
_symmetry.space_group_name_H-M   'P 1'
#
loop_
_entity.id
_entity.type
_entity.pdbx_description
1 polymer ?
#
loop_
_entity_poly.entity_id
_entity_poly.type
_entity_poly.pdbx_seq_one_letter_code
_entity_poly.pdbx_strand_id
1 'polypeptide(L)'
;MKNPVKTAKGIVHALRVIRDPNRLNDLISFADELVRPEFLRPVVEFVSRDPQGASAFRDRPRVHLDLAALQQFAAGTLGREFAEHMIANRLDPRDLPTRQASSDTEYVRAHLFEVHDLWHVVTGFRTDIAGELGLQAFYLAQFPSRFAAAVLAGGLLNTLLYA
;
A
#
# COMPACT_ATOMS: atom_id res chain seq x y z
N MET A 1 -23.92 -4.23 12.98
CA MET A 1 -23.87 -2.93 13.71
C MET A 1 -22.42 -2.45 13.71
N LYS A 2 -22.15 -1.21 13.19
CA LYS A 2 -20.81 -0.63 13.23
C LYS A 2 -20.45 -0.29 14.67
N ASN A 3 -19.28 -0.74 15.16
CA ASN A 3 -18.84 -0.43 16.52
C ASN A 3 -18.42 1.06 16.57
N PRO A 4 -19.18 1.94 17.27
CA PRO A 4 -18.95 3.39 17.25
C PRO A 4 -17.56 3.76 17.80
N VAL A 5 -17.01 2.99 18.73
CA VAL A 5 -15.68 3.22 19.32
C VAL A 5 -14.56 3.03 18.29
N LYS A 6 -14.65 2.02 17.42
CA LYS A 6 -13.66 1.81 16.34
C LYS A 6 -13.72 2.94 15.31
N THR A 7 -14.92 3.38 14.95
CA THR A 7 -15.11 4.49 14.00
C THR A 7 -14.52 5.81 14.55
N ALA A 8 -14.71 6.09 15.84
CA ALA A 8 -14.15 7.28 16.49
C ALA A 8 -12.61 7.26 16.52
N LYS A 9 -11.99 6.11 16.80
CA LYS A 9 -10.52 5.97 16.74
C LYS A 9 -9.97 6.21 15.35
N GLY A 10 -10.59 5.64 14.31
CA GLY A 10 -10.19 5.88 12.92
C GLY A 10 -10.26 7.36 12.52
N ILE A 11 -11.29 8.09 12.95
CA ILE A 11 -11.39 9.55 12.72
C ILE A 11 -10.25 10.30 13.42
N VAL A 12 -9.91 9.94 14.65
CA VAL A 12 -8.80 10.58 15.38
C VAL A 12 -7.46 10.34 14.68
N HIS A 13 -7.18 9.13 14.20
CA HIS A 13 -5.96 8.84 13.43
C HIS A 13 -5.95 9.63 12.10
N ALA A 14 -7.07 9.67 11.39
CA ALA A 14 -7.21 10.47 10.16
C ALA A 14 -6.88 11.96 10.40
N LEU A 15 -7.46 12.57 11.42
CA LEU A 15 -7.21 13.98 11.75
C LEU A 15 -5.76 14.24 12.16
N ARG A 16 -5.11 13.31 12.85
CA ARG A 16 -3.70 13.42 13.21
C ARG A 16 -2.78 13.33 11.99
N VAL A 17 -3.06 12.40 11.07
CA VAL A 17 -2.32 12.27 9.81
C VAL A 17 -2.52 13.48 8.90
N ILE A 18 -3.74 14.03 8.81
CA ILE A 18 -4.00 15.26 8.07
C ILE A 18 -3.20 16.43 8.64
N ARG A 19 -3.07 16.52 9.97
CA ARG A 19 -2.31 17.60 10.63
C ARG A 19 -0.79 17.42 10.50
N ASP A 20 -0.30 16.18 10.58
CA ASP A 20 1.12 15.84 10.51
C ASP A 20 1.28 14.49 9.77
N PRO A 21 1.53 14.53 8.45
CA PRO A 21 1.67 13.33 7.62
C PRO A 21 2.91 12.46 7.97
N ASN A 22 3.89 13.01 8.71
CA ASN A 22 5.08 12.26 9.14
C ASN A 22 4.80 11.28 10.27
N ARG A 23 3.58 11.25 10.81
CA ARG A 23 3.17 10.32 11.88
C ARG A 23 2.89 8.92 11.33
N LEU A 24 3.94 8.20 10.98
CA LEU A 24 3.86 6.88 10.33
C LEU A 24 2.96 5.90 11.10
N ASN A 25 3.05 5.85 12.44
CA ASN A 25 2.22 4.97 13.25
C ASN A 25 0.71 5.31 13.16
N ASP A 26 0.37 6.59 13.09
CA ASP A 26 -1.02 7.01 12.91
C ASP A 26 -1.49 6.70 11.47
N LEU A 27 -0.61 6.84 10.47
CA LEU A 27 -0.89 6.47 9.08
C LEU A 27 -1.12 4.96 8.93
N ILE A 28 -0.26 4.11 9.52
CA ILE A 28 -0.43 2.66 9.52
C ILE A 28 -1.74 2.27 10.22
N SER A 29 -2.03 2.86 11.39
CA SER A 29 -3.28 2.60 12.12
C SER A 29 -4.52 3.03 11.33
N PHE A 30 -4.43 4.15 10.63
CA PHE A 30 -5.47 4.64 9.72
C PHE A 30 -5.64 3.71 8.51
N ALA A 31 -4.53 3.27 7.91
CA ALA A 31 -4.53 2.29 6.84
C ALA A 31 -5.20 0.97 7.28
N ASP A 32 -4.84 0.44 8.45
CA ASP A 32 -5.45 -0.80 8.98
C ASP A 32 -6.96 -0.66 9.23
N GLU A 33 -7.44 0.52 9.59
CA GLU A 33 -8.88 0.79 9.73
C GLU A 33 -9.61 0.91 8.37
N LEU A 34 -8.96 1.42 7.32
CA LEU A 34 -9.54 1.60 5.99
C LEU A 34 -9.37 0.38 5.08
N VAL A 35 -8.32 -0.43 5.30
CA VAL A 35 -8.05 -1.65 4.51
C VAL A 35 -8.78 -2.86 5.12
N ARG A 36 -10.07 -2.66 5.49
CA ARG A 36 -10.94 -3.74 5.95
C ARG A 36 -11.46 -4.57 4.77
N PRO A 37 -11.83 -5.83 5.00
CA PRO A 37 -12.36 -6.69 3.95
C PRO A 37 -13.49 -6.07 3.14
N GLU A 38 -14.39 -5.34 3.79
CA GLU A 38 -15.52 -4.68 3.12
C GLU A 38 -15.10 -3.57 2.14
N PHE A 39 -13.92 -2.94 2.36
CA PHE A 39 -13.38 -1.92 1.46
C PHE A 39 -12.51 -2.50 0.34
N LEU A 40 -12.01 -3.72 0.52
CA LEU A 40 -11.24 -4.43 -0.49
C LEU A 40 -12.09 -5.23 -1.47
N ARG A 41 -13.35 -5.53 -1.10
CA ARG A 41 -14.25 -6.28 -1.99
C ARG A 41 -14.39 -5.66 -3.39
N PRO A 42 -14.55 -4.33 -3.58
CA PRO A 42 -14.58 -3.74 -4.92
C PRO A 42 -13.29 -3.97 -5.72
N VAL A 43 -12.13 -4.04 -5.06
CA VAL A 43 -10.86 -4.36 -5.71
C VAL A 43 -10.85 -5.80 -6.19
N VAL A 44 -11.27 -6.74 -5.33
CA VAL A 44 -11.41 -8.16 -5.71
C VAL A 44 -12.34 -8.32 -6.89
N GLU A 45 -13.54 -7.71 -6.84
CA GLU A 45 -14.53 -7.77 -7.92
C GLU A 45 -13.98 -7.18 -9.24
N PHE A 46 -13.22 -6.09 -9.16
CA PHE A 46 -12.61 -5.46 -10.32
C PHE A 46 -11.52 -6.34 -10.93
N VAL A 47 -10.57 -6.79 -10.13
CA VAL A 47 -9.42 -7.61 -10.57
C VAL A 47 -9.89 -8.98 -11.09
N SER A 48 -10.92 -9.57 -10.48
CA SER A 48 -11.47 -10.87 -10.91
C SER A 48 -12.13 -10.86 -12.30
N ARG A 49 -12.38 -9.68 -12.90
CA ARG A 49 -12.90 -9.59 -14.26
C ARG A 49 -11.86 -9.98 -15.31
N ASP A 50 -10.60 -9.84 -14.98
CA ASP A 50 -9.50 -10.28 -15.81
C ASP A 50 -9.13 -11.74 -15.49
N PRO A 51 -8.90 -12.61 -16.49
CA PRO A 51 -8.54 -14.01 -16.28
C PRO A 51 -7.26 -14.21 -15.47
N GLN A 52 -6.25 -13.34 -15.62
CA GLN A 52 -5.00 -13.41 -14.84
C GLN A 52 -5.26 -13.01 -13.39
N GLY A 53 -6.04 -11.97 -13.17
CA GLY A 53 -6.46 -11.56 -11.83
C GLY A 53 -7.27 -12.67 -11.12
N ALA A 54 -8.21 -13.28 -11.81
CA ALA A 54 -8.95 -14.44 -11.29
C ALA A 54 -8.03 -15.63 -10.97
N SER A 55 -6.98 -15.88 -11.76
CA SER A 55 -5.96 -16.89 -11.48
C SER A 55 -5.18 -16.56 -10.23
N ALA A 56 -4.76 -15.31 -10.08
CA ALA A 56 -4.04 -14.85 -8.90
C ALA A 56 -4.82 -15.10 -7.60
N PHE A 57 -6.14 -14.96 -7.60
CA PHE A 57 -6.97 -15.28 -6.43
C PHE A 57 -7.06 -16.78 -6.13
N ARG A 58 -7.00 -17.63 -7.15
CA ARG A 58 -6.96 -19.09 -6.95
C ARG A 58 -5.61 -19.56 -6.39
N ASP A 59 -4.54 -19.05 -6.99
CA ASP A 59 -3.17 -19.56 -6.78
C ASP A 59 -2.47 -18.80 -5.63
N ARG A 60 -2.93 -17.58 -5.32
CA ARG A 60 -2.43 -16.69 -4.26
C ARG A 60 -0.90 -16.62 -4.18
N PRO A 61 -0.20 -16.31 -5.30
CA PRO A 61 1.24 -16.21 -5.29
C PRO A 61 1.70 -15.13 -4.30
N ARG A 62 2.75 -15.44 -3.55
CA ARG A 62 3.35 -14.52 -2.57
C ARG A 62 4.70 -14.05 -3.09
N VAL A 63 5.01 -12.80 -2.79
CA VAL A 63 6.29 -12.19 -3.18
C VAL A 63 7.30 -12.43 -2.07
N HIS A 64 8.38 -13.14 -2.42
CA HIS A 64 9.53 -13.35 -1.54
C HIS A 64 10.76 -12.76 -2.20
N LEU A 65 11.35 -11.74 -1.58
CA LEU A 65 12.46 -10.99 -2.13
C LEU A 65 13.72 -11.18 -1.29
N ASP A 66 14.77 -11.70 -1.93
CA ASP A 66 16.11 -11.77 -1.37
C ASP A 66 16.94 -10.62 -1.95
N LEU A 67 17.17 -9.58 -1.14
CA LEU A 67 17.93 -8.40 -1.58
C LEU A 67 19.35 -8.74 -2.00
N ALA A 68 19.99 -9.71 -1.35
CA ALA A 68 21.36 -10.10 -1.70
C ALA A 68 21.42 -10.78 -3.08
N ALA A 69 20.43 -11.63 -3.40
CA ALA A 69 20.31 -12.22 -4.71
C ALA A 69 19.96 -11.18 -5.78
N LEU A 70 19.03 -10.26 -5.49
CA LEU A 70 18.62 -9.20 -6.42
C LEU A 70 19.77 -8.23 -6.74
N GLN A 71 20.67 -7.96 -5.79
CA GLN A 71 21.87 -7.16 -6.02
C GLN A 71 22.85 -7.75 -7.05
N GLN A 72 22.76 -9.05 -7.34
CA GLN A 72 23.61 -9.69 -8.36
C GLN A 72 23.06 -9.51 -9.79
N PHE A 73 21.87 -8.98 -9.94
CA PHE A 73 21.29 -8.73 -11.26
C PHE A 73 22.02 -7.56 -11.96
N ALA A 74 21.92 -7.52 -13.28
CA ALA A 74 22.50 -6.44 -14.06
C ALA A 74 21.86 -5.08 -13.68
N ALA A 75 22.68 -4.03 -13.70
CA ALA A 75 22.19 -2.67 -13.49
C ALA A 75 21.08 -2.32 -14.50
N GLY A 76 20.08 -1.55 -14.07
CA GLY A 76 18.91 -1.21 -14.88
C GLY A 76 17.83 -2.31 -14.94
N THR A 77 18.03 -3.45 -14.31
CA THR A 77 16.95 -4.43 -14.14
C THR A 77 16.09 -4.07 -12.93
N LEU A 78 14.80 -4.36 -12.99
CA LEU A 78 13.87 -4.08 -11.90
C LEU A 78 14.34 -4.68 -10.56
N GLY A 79 14.86 -5.90 -10.57
CA GLY A 79 15.35 -6.55 -9.35
C GLY A 79 16.53 -5.81 -8.73
N ARG A 80 17.50 -5.36 -9.54
CA ARG A 80 18.65 -4.59 -9.08
C ARG A 80 18.24 -3.23 -8.53
N GLU A 81 17.42 -2.48 -9.27
CA GLU A 81 16.92 -1.17 -8.87
C GLU A 81 16.10 -1.26 -7.57
N PHE A 82 15.29 -2.32 -7.43
CA PHE A 82 14.55 -2.57 -6.20
C PHE A 82 15.48 -2.82 -5.01
N ALA A 83 16.50 -3.67 -5.17
CA ALA A 83 17.45 -3.94 -4.09
C ALA A 83 18.19 -2.66 -3.68
N GLU A 84 18.62 -1.83 -4.63
CA GLU A 84 19.28 -0.55 -4.37
C GLU A 84 18.34 0.44 -3.67
N HIS A 85 17.08 0.51 -4.09
CA HIS A 85 16.05 1.33 -3.45
C HIS A 85 15.86 0.95 -1.98
N MET A 86 15.68 -0.34 -1.69
CA MET A 86 15.48 -0.82 -0.32
C MET A 86 16.69 -0.51 0.56
N ILE A 87 17.90 -0.75 0.08
CA ILE A 87 19.14 -0.49 0.82
C ILE A 87 19.32 1.01 1.06
N ALA A 88 19.13 1.84 0.04
CA ALA A 88 19.25 3.28 0.16
C ALA A 88 18.28 3.89 1.19
N ASN A 89 17.08 3.33 1.29
CA ASN A 89 16.07 3.75 2.25
C ASN A 89 16.14 2.99 3.59
N ARG A 90 17.13 2.10 3.77
CA ARG A 90 17.29 1.25 4.98
C ARG A 90 16.06 0.40 5.29
N LEU A 91 15.44 -0.14 4.25
CA LEU A 91 14.27 -1.01 4.32
C LEU A 91 14.69 -2.46 4.11
N ASP A 92 14.06 -3.38 4.82
CA ASP A 92 14.23 -4.82 4.63
C ASP A 92 12.85 -5.47 4.45
N PRO A 93 12.61 -6.17 3.33
CA PRO A 93 11.35 -6.88 3.12
C PRO A 93 11.02 -7.89 4.23
N ARG A 94 12.03 -8.41 4.94
CA ARG A 94 11.87 -9.35 6.05
C ARG A 94 11.28 -8.70 7.31
N ASP A 95 11.36 -7.39 7.43
CA ASP A 95 10.77 -6.63 8.55
C ASP A 95 9.26 -6.43 8.37
N LEU A 96 8.74 -6.69 7.17
CA LEU A 96 7.31 -6.62 6.92
C LEU A 96 6.58 -7.78 7.60
N PRO A 97 5.49 -7.50 8.34
CA PRO A 97 4.73 -8.56 8.98
C PRO A 97 4.11 -9.48 7.92
N THR A 98 4.34 -10.79 8.05
CA THR A 98 3.69 -11.79 7.21
C THR A 98 2.18 -11.72 7.45
N ARG A 99 1.42 -11.34 6.43
CA ARG A 99 -0.03 -11.25 6.51
C ARG A 99 -0.68 -12.55 6.02
N GLN A 100 -1.76 -12.94 6.68
CA GLN A 100 -2.58 -14.06 6.22
C GLN A 100 -3.23 -13.71 4.87
N ALA A 101 -3.49 -14.74 4.06
CA ALA A 101 -4.10 -14.63 2.73
C ALA A 101 -5.09 -15.78 2.49
N SER A 102 -5.89 -16.12 3.50
CA SER A 102 -6.86 -17.23 3.46
C SER A 102 -8.13 -16.90 2.68
N SER A 103 -8.45 -15.63 2.53
CA SER A 103 -9.54 -15.11 1.69
C SER A 103 -9.00 -14.19 0.59
N ASP A 104 -9.80 -13.91 -0.44
CA ASP A 104 -9.38 -13.03 -1.55
C ASP A 104 -9.09 -11.60 -1.08
N THR A 105 -9.87 -11.10 -0.12
CA THR A 105 -9.62 -9.78 0.47
C THR A 105 -8.35 -9.73 1.33
N GLU A 106 -8.05 -10.81 2.04
CA GLU A 106 -6.79 -10.94 2.78
C GLU A 106 -5.60 -11.06 1.84
N TYR A 107 -5.76 -11.81 0.74
CA TYR A 107 -4.73 -11.92 -0.30
C TYR A 107 -4.45 -10.57 -0.94
N VAL A 108 -5.47 -9.81 -1.37
CA VAL A 108 -5.28 -8.45 -1.91
C VAL A 108 -4.54 -7.57 -0.92
N ARG A 109 -4.95 -7.58 0.35
CA ARG A 109 -4.29 -6.79 1.38
C ARG A 109 -2.82 -7.17 1.54
N ALA A 110 -2.52 -8.46 1.60
CA ALA A 110 -1.16 -8.96 1.73
C ALA A 110 -0.32 -8.58 0.51
N HIS A 111 -0.85 -8.81 -0.69
CA HIS A 111 -0.18 -8.53 -1.95
C HIS A 111 0.14 -7.04 -2.12
N LEU A 112 -0.81 -6.16 -1.86
CA LEU A 112 -0.57 -4.71 -1.93
C LEU A 112 0.52 -4.25 -0.96
N PHE A 113 0.62 -4.88 0.20
CA PHE A 113 1.69 -4.61 1.16
C PHE A 113 3.05 -5.09 0.67
N GLU A 114 3.11 -6.31 0.13
CA GLU A 114 4.34 -6.95 -0.34
C GLU A 114 4.95 -6.27 -1.58
N VAL A 115 4.10 -5.65 -2.41
CA VAL A 115 4.55 -5.00 -3.65
C VAL A 115 4.63 -3.48 -3.55
N HIS A 116 4.33 -2.89 -2.39
CA HIS A 116 4.27 -1.44 -2.23
C HIS A 116 5.57 -0.74 -2.65
N ASP A 117 6.70 -1.17 -2.09
CA ASP A 117 8.00 -0.58 -2.38
C ASP A 117 8.47 -0.87 -3.81
N LEU A 118 8.03 -1.99 -4.41
CA LEU A 118 8.27 -2.27 -5.82
C LEU A 118 7.61 -1.22 -6.74
N TRP A 119 6.42 -0.76 -6.37
CA TRP A 119 5.73 0.28 -7.14
C TRP A 119 6.41 1.66 -7.03
N HIS A 120 7.07 1.98 -5.92
CA HIS A 120 7.93 3.16 -5.84
C HIS A 120 9.03 3.10 -6.92
N VAL A 121 9.68 1.96 -7.08
CA VAL A 121 10.72 1.77 -8.09
C VAL A 121 10.14 1.86 -9.51
N VAL A 122 9.02 1.18 -9.78
CA VAL A 122 8.42 1.14 -11.13
C VAL A 122 7.89 2.51 -11.56
N THR A 123 7.30 3.26 -10.63
CA THR A 123 6.70 4.57 -10.94
C THR A 123 7.67 5.74 -10.81
N GLY A 124 8.81 5.54 -10.13
CA GLY A 124 9.77 6.59 -9.81
C GLY A 124 9.30 7.55 -8.71
N PHE A 125 8.16 7.27 -8.05
CA PHE A 125 7.74 8.05 -6.90
C PHE A 125 8.64 7.76 -5.70
N ARG A 126 9.08 8.83 -5.03
CA ARG A 126 9.94 8.72 -3.84
C ARG A 126 9.13 8.27 -2.62
N THR A 127 9.84 7.84 -1.56
CA THR A 127 9.24 7.46 -0.26
C THR A 127 8.98 8.68 0.65
N ASP A 128 8.94 9.89 0.10
CA ASP A 128 8.50 11.09 0.82
C ASP A 128 6.96 11.27 0.68
N ILE A 129 6.39 12.21 1.43
CA ILE A 129 4.94 12.45 1.45
C ILE A 129 4.37 12.68 0.04
N ALA A 130 5.06 13.43 -0.80
CA ALA A 130 4.60 13.72 -2.15
C ALA A 130 4.62 12.45 -3.02
N GLY A 131 5.66 11.63 -2.89
CA GLY A 131 5.77 10.36 -3.59
C GLY A 131 4.74 9.33 -3.11
N GLU A 132 4.46 9.27 -1.81
CA GLU A 132 3.38 8.44 -1.25
C GLU A 132 2.01 8.84 -1.80
N LEU A 133 1.71 10.13 -1.87
CA LEU A 133 0.48 10.63 -2.49
C LEU A 133 0.43 10.31 -3.99
N GLY A 134 1.56 10.46 -4.70
CA GLY A 134 1.69 10.06 -6.10
C GLY A 134 1.38 8.58 -6.31
N LEU A 135 1.89 7.71 -5.44
CA LEU A 135 1.62 6.28 -5.49
C LEU A 135 0.14 5.96 -5.20
N GLN A 136 -0.51 6.67 -4.29
CA GLN A 136 -1.95 6.50 -4.08
C GLN A 136 -2.77 6.96 -5.29
N ALA A 137 -2.36 8.03 -5.98
CA ALA A 137 -2.98 8.45 -7.23
C ALA A 137 -2.83 7.38 -8.32
N PHE A 138 -1.64 6.78 -8.43
CA PHE A 138 -1.39 5.66 -9.33
C PHE A 138 -2.31 4.47 -9.02
N TYR A 139 -2.41 4.05 -7.76
CA TYR A 139 -3.31 2.96 -7.38
C TYR A 139 -4.77 3.26 -7.72
N LEU A 140 -5.23 4.49 -7.47
CA LEU A 140 -6.60 4.88 -7.77
C LEU A 140 -6.91 4.86 -9.28
N ALA A 141 -5.90 5.12 -10.11
CA ALA A 141 -6.02 5.00 -11.56
C ALA A 141 -6.07 3.54 -12.05
N GLN A 142 -5.49 2.59 -11.29
CA GLN A 142 -5.45 1.17 -11.66
C GLN A 142 -6.71 0.41 -11.20
N PHE A 143 -7.22 0.69 -10.01
CA PHE A 143 -8.35 -0.03 -9.43
C PHE A 143 -9.14 0.82 -8.41
N PRO A 144 -10.42 0.46 -8.11
CA PRO A 144 -11.27 1.24 -7.21
C PRO A 144 -10.81 1.12 -5.74
N SER A 145 -9.83 1.93 -5.33
CA SER A 145 -9.29 1.96 -3.98
C SER A 145 -9.89 3.07 -3.14
N ARG A 146 -10.76 2.71 -2.18
CA ARG A 146 -11.27 3.67 -1.19
C ARG A 146 -10.18 4.18 -0.26
N PHE A 147 -9.17 3.35 0.02
CA PHE A 147 -8.01 3.76 0.79
C PHE A 147 -7.22 4.85 0.06
N ALA A 148 -6.84 4.61 -1.19
CA ALA A 148 -6.11 5.59 -1.99
C ALA A 148 -6.88 6.92 -2.12
N ALA A 149 -8.18 6.86 -2.37
CA ALA A 149 -9.04 8.05 -2.41
C ALA A 149 -9.05 8.82 -1.09
N ALA A 150 -9.11 8.12 0.06
CA ALA A 150 -9.10 8.76 1.37
C ALA A 150 -7.73 9.40 1.69
N VAL A 151 -6.63 8.74 1.33
CA VAL A 151 -5.27 9.29 1.52
C VAL A 151 -5.06 10.53 0.67
N LEU A 152 -5.48 10.51 -0.61
CA LEU A 152 -5.40 11.67 -1.49
C LEU A 152 -6.23 12.84 -0.99
N ALA A 153 -7.47 12.58 -0.55
CA ALA A 153 -8.32 13.62 0.05
C ALA A 153 -7.69 14.21 1.33
N GLY A 154 -7.09 13.37 2.16
CA GLY A 154 -6.35 13.80 3.36
C GLY A 154 -5.13 14.65 3.02
N GLY A 155 -4.34 14.28 2.01
CA GLY A 155 -3.20 15.04 1.52
C GLY A 155 -3.61 16.41 0.97
N LEU A 156 -4.71 16.46 0.19
CA LEU A 156 -5.25 17.71 -0.32
C LEU A 156 -5.72 18.63 0.83
N LEU A 157 -6.43 18.08 1.81
CA LEU A 157 -6.84 18.86 3.00
C LEU A 157 -5.64 19.37 3.79
N ASN A 158 -4.58 18.56 3.97
CA ASN A 158 -3.35 19.00 4.61
C ASN A 158 -2.75 20.18 3.87
N THR A 159 -2.60 20.09 2.55
CA THR A 159 -2.06 21.18 1.71
C THR A 159 -2.91 22.46 1.84
N LEU A 160 -4.22 22.35 1.82
CA LEU A 160 -5.13 23.52 1.91
C LEU A 160 -5.13 24.19 3.29
N LEU A 161 -4.86 23.43 4.36
CA LEU A 161 -4.97 23.93 5.73
C LEU A 161 -3.63 24.31 6.35
N TYR A 162 -2.51 23.73 5.87
CA TYR A 162 -1.20 23.82 6.55
C TYR A 162 -0.02 24.16 5.61
N ALA A 163 -0.18 24.16 4.30
CA ALA A 163 0.79 24.67 3.33
C ALA A 163 0.50 26.12 2.95
#